data_f6d58bcbc262b72bf859863344558271
#
_entry.id   f6d58bcbc262b72bf859863344558271
#
_cell.length_a   1.000
_cell.length_b   1.000
_cell.length_c   1.000
_cell.angle_alpha   90.00
_cell.angle_beta   90.00
_cell.angle_gamma   90.00
#
_symmetry.space_group_name_H-M   'P 1'
#
loop_
_entity.id
_entity.type
_entity.pdbx_description
1 polymer ?
#
loop_
_entity_poly.entity_id
_entity_poly.type
_entity_poly.pdbx_seq_one_letter_code
_entity_poly.pdbx_strand_id
1 'polypeptide(L)'
;MSGKYHLAPVWSQLSGLDVVSGSGAVVTTAQGEEYLDFTSGIAVTSTGHCHPKVVEAIRDQAGKFIHAQVNIYRHNLLQPLADKLGELTPPSIDTFFYSNSGAEATEGAVKLAKAATGKPHTIVFQGSFHGRTAQTMAMTTAKTGYKAGYAPFPSGIFVAPFPDPATTGDDPETAAKRALAQFDQVLAGQTPPSDTAAIVMELVQGEGGYLPALPEFVSGVYERAKEHGILFVADEVQTGFGRTGKMFAVEHYGIDPDVIVMAKGIASGFPFSAVGSSYELMSRWPVGSHGGTYGGNPIGAAAALATIDVLTSEGFLENVQERGRQLMAGLQELKAQYSVIGDVRGLGIMIGSTIVDPSTGAPDGDRVNRILAHGREHGKLLLLNAGTYNNVIRWMPPLIVNESQIAQALAAFEAAIKATM
;
A
#
# COMPACT_ATOMS: atom_id res chain seq x y z
N MET A 1 -25.18 15.40 -28.24
CA MET A 1 -23.98 16.24 -28.39
C MET A 1 -22.84 15.51 -27.67
N SER A 2 -21.87 14.98 -28.41
CA SER A 2 -20.65 14.40 -27.79
C SER A 2 -19.79 15.57 -27.30
N GLY A 3 -19.98 15.95 -26.04
CA GLY A 3 -19.09 16.90 -25.39
C GLY A 3 -17.65 16.37 -25.45
N LYS A 4 -16.71 17.14 -25.98
CA LYS A 4 -15.30 16.83 -25.89
C LYS A 4 -14.94 16.82 -24.42
N TYR A 5 -14.72 15.63 -23.84
CA TYR A 5 -14.10 15.50 -22.53
C TYR A 5 -12.64 15.94 -22.66
N HIS A 6 -12.23 16.96 -21.88
CA HIS A 6 -10.84 17.42 -21.83
C HIS A 6 -9.97 16.56 -20.87
N LEU A 7 -10.58 15.57 -20.19
CA LEU A 7 -9.87 14.61 -19.36
C LEU A 7 -9.28 13.50 -20.23
N ALA A 8 -8.04 13.09 -19.91
CA ALA A 8 -7.40 11.99 -20.59
C ALA A 8 -8.19 10.67 -20.39
N PRO A 9 -8.49 9.93 -21.46
CA PRO A 9 -9.31 8.72 -21.38
C PRO A 9 -8.61 7.53 -20.72
N VAL A 10 -7.36 7.70 -20.28
CA VAL A 10 -6.60 6.70 -19.53
C VAL A 10 -7.14 6.47 -18.10
N TRP A 11 -7.95 7.39 -17.58
CA TRP A 11 -8.60 7.23 -16.28
C TRP A 11 -9.75 6.22 -16.34
N SER A 12 -9.61 5.11 -15.62
CA SER A 12 -10.59 4.02 -15.58
C SER A 12 -11.79 4.28 -14.65
N GLN A 13 -12.45 5.37 -14.70
CA GLN A 13 -13.58 5.78 -13.83
C GLN A 13 -14.54 4.63 -13.43
N LEU A 14 -14.13 3.81 -12.46
CA LEU A 14 -14.77 2.54 -12.12
C LEU A 14 -16.21 2.69 -11.60
N SER A 15 -16.53 3.79 -10.93
CA SER A 15 -17.86 4.00 -10.36
C SER A 15 -18.77 4.89 -11.21
N GLY A 16 -18.22 5.82 -11.96
CA GLY A 16 -18.98 6.86 -12.65
C GLY A 16 -19.71 7.86 -11.72
N LEU A 17 -19.37 7.86 -10.42
CA LEU A 17 -19.98 8.75 -9.43
C LEU A 17 -19.30 10.12 -9.42
N ASP A 18 -20.09 11.19 -9.42
CA ASP A 18 -19.63 12.55 -9.19
C ASP A 18 -19.70 12.89 -7.69
N VAL A 19 -18.62 12.62 -6.97
CA VAL A 19 -18.51 12.89 -5.53
C VAL A 19 -18.16 14.36 -5.29
N VAL A 20 -18.90 15.02 -4.41
CA VAL A 20 -18.75 16.45 -4.10
C VAL A 20 -18.27 16.71 -2.67
N SER A 21 -18.46 15.77 -1.76
CA SER A 21 -18.00 15.88 -0.36
C SER A 21 -17.77 14.51 0.26
N GLY A 22 -17.08 14.49 1.41
CA GLY A 22 -16.88 13.30 2.20
C GLY A 22 -16.64 13.63 3.67
N SER A 23 -17.06 12.74 4.55
CA SER A 23 -16.85 12.84 5.99
C SER A 23 -16.67 11.44 6.60
N GLY A 24 -15.61 11.24 7.35
CA GLY A 24 -15.31 9.92 7.93
C GLY A 24 -15.18 8.84 6.86
N ALA A 25 -16.00 7.80 6.93
CA ALA A 25 -16.01 6.70 5.96
C ALA A 25 -17.09 6.86 4.87
N VAL A 26 -17.71 8.04 4.73
CA VAL A 26 -18.82 8.28 3.80
C VAL A 26 -18.44 9.33 2.78
N VAL A 27 -18.81 9.12 1.53
CA VAL A 27 -18.73 10.11 0.44
C VAL A 27 -20.13 10.43 -0.06
N THR A 28 -20.37 11.70 -0.46
CA THR A 28 -21.67 12.19 -0.93
C THR A 28 -21.55 12.64 -2.38
N THR A 29 -22.47 12.18 -3.24
CA THR A 29 -22.52 12.56 -4.65
C THR A 29 -23.20 13.90 -4.87
N ALA A 30 -23.11 14.45 -6.10
CA ALA A 30 -23.81 15.65 -6.52
C ALA A 30 -25.34 15.53 -6.42
N GLN A 31 -25.88 14.32 -6.41
CA GLN A 31 -27.31 14.02 -6.26
C GLN A 31 -27.72 13.88 -4.79
N GLY A 32 -26.78 14.02 -3.84
CA GLY A 32 -27.03 13.88 -2.41
C GLY A 32 -27.06 12.42 -1.93
N GLU A 33 -26.65 11.46 -2.76
CA GLU A 33 -26.55 10.06 -2.35
C GLU A 33 -25.28 9.81 -1.55
N GLU A 34 -25.41 9.08 -0.44
CA GLU A 34 -24.29 8.70 0.40
C GLU A 34 -23.82 7.28 0.10
N TYR A 35 -22.50 7.10 0.08
CA TYR A 35 -21.84 5.82 -0.13
C TYR A 35 -20.83 5.55 0.98
N LEU A 36 -20.87 4.35 1.53
CA LEU A 36 -19.85 3.86 2.44
C LEU A 36 -18.57 3.54 1.64
N ASP A 37 -17.51 4.32 1.86
CA ASP A 37 -16.25 4.20 1.12
C ASP A 37 -15.28 3.23 1.80
N PHE A 38 -15.28 1.99 1.34
CA PHE A 38 -14.30 0.98 1.73
C PHE A 38 -13.11 0.89 0.76
N THR A 39 -12.90 1.94 -0.04
CA THR A 39 -11.70 2.11 -0.87
C THR A 39 -10.66 3.04 -0.26
N SER A 40 -11.09 3.99 0.58
CA SER A 40 -10.24 5.04 1.18
C SER A 40 -9.32 5.74 0.18
N GLY A 41 -9.76 5.90 -1.09
CA GLY A 41 -8.88 6.41 -2.14
C GLY A 41 -7.66 5.52 -2.41
N ILE A 42 -7.84 4.20 -2.34
CA ILE A 42 -6.81 3.14 -2.40
C ILE A 42 -5.92 3.15 -1.15
N ALA A 43 -6.56 2.98 0.02
CA ALA A 43 -5.92 2.93 1.34
C ALA A 43 -5.12 4.20 1.72
N VAL A 44 -5.61 5.37 1.30
CA VAL A 44 -4.96 6.67 1.51
C VAL A 44 -5.54 7.43 2.69
N THR A 45 -6.89 7.56 2.77
CA THR A 45 -7.56 8.37 3.78
C THR A 45 -7.67 7.62 5.12
N SER A 46 -6.52 7.41 5.78
CA SER A 46 -6.45 6.63 7.02
C SER A 46 -7.30 7.23 8.15
N THR A 47 -7.32 8.56 8.29
CA THR A 47 -8.15 9.27 9.28
C THR A 47 -9.59 9.51 8.82
N GLY A 48 -9.98 8.98 7.66
CA GLY A 48 -11.25 9.27 7.01
C GLY A 48 -11.24 10.55 6.19
N HIS A 49 -12.33 10.74 5.43
CA HIS A 49 -12.51 11.95 4.63
C HIS A 49 -12.66 13.18 5.54
N CYS A 50 -11.94 14.24 5.22
CA CYS A 50 -12.03 15.56 5.86
C CYS A 50 -11.93 15.52 7.39
N HIS A 51 -10.98 14.76 7.96
CA HIS A 51 -10.75 14.74 9.40
C HIS A 51 -10.47 16.16 9.92
N PRO A 52 -11.20 16.67 10.95
CA PRO A 52 -11.10 18.09 11.36
C PRO A 52 -9.69 18.57 11.66
N LYS A 53 -8.88 17.81 12.42
CA LYS A 53 -7.49 18.15 12.75
C LYS A 53 -6.61 18.27 11.50
N VAL A 54 -6.77 17.36 10.52
CA VAL A 54 -5.98 17.37 9.27
C VAL A 54 -6.39 18.57 8.40
N VAL A 55 -7.71 18.83 8.28
CA VAL A 55 -8.21 19.97 7.49
C VAL A 55 -7.76 21.29 8.12
N GLU A 56 -7.81 21.43 9.45
CA GLU A 56 -7.36 22.62 10.17
C GLU A 56 -5.87 22.85 9.94
N ALA A 57 -5.02 21.83 10.11
CA ALA A 57 -3.58 21.94 9.87
C ALA A 57 -3.24 22.39 8.43
N ILE A 58 -3.96 21.85 7.43
CA ILE A 58 -3.82 22.25 6.03
C ILE A 58 -4.21 23.72 5.84
N ARG A 59 -5.37 24.15 6.38
CA ARG A 59 -5.86 25.54 6.26
C ARG A 59 -4.92 26.53 6.91
N ASP A 60 -4.47 26.24 8.12
CA ASP A 60 -3.55 27.07 8.88
C ASP A 60 -2.21 27.24 8.14
N GLN A 61 -1.66 26.15 7.63
CA GLN A 61 -0.40 26.21 6.90
C GLN A 61 -0.56 26.94 5.55
N ALA A 62 -1.66 26.71 4.84
CA ALA A 62 -1.94 27.40 3.57
C ALA A 62 -2.08 28.91 3.75
N GLY A 63 -2.55 29.37 4.92
CA GLY A 63 -2.61 30.78 5.28
C GLY A 63 -1.25 31.43 5.61
N LYS A 64 -0.22 30.62 5.91
CA LYS A 64 1.15 31.10 6.23
C LYS A 64 2.01 31.15 4.97
N PHE A 65 2.23 30.03 4.34
CA PHE A 65 2.84 29.87 3.01
C PHE A 65 2.61 28.47 2.46
N ILE A 66 2.48 28.38 1.13
CA ILE A 66 2.06 27.15 0.44
C ILE A 66 3.26 26.26 0.13
N HIS A 67 4.37 26.85 -0.30
CA HIS A 67 5.51 26.10 -0.84
C HIS A 67 6.84 26.62 -0.33
N ALA A 68 7.72 25.68 -0.01
CA ALA A 68 9.13 25.90 0.26
C ALA A 68 9.93 24.81 -0.48
N GLN A 69 10.84 25.25 -1.35
CA GLN A 69 11.80 24.31 -1.94
C GLN A 69 12.95 24.08 -0.96
N VAL A 70 13.06 22.84 -0.44
CA VAL A 70 13.89 22.49 0.71
C VAL A 70 15.40 22.74 0.48
N ASN A 71 15.88 22.67 -0.77
CA ASN A 71 17.27 23.00 -1.09
C ASN A 71 17.58 24.51 -1.01
N ILE A 72 16.56 25.37 -1.01
CA ILE A 72 16.74 26.84 -0.94
C ILE A 72 16.65 27.32 0.51
N TYR A 73 15.62 26.89 1.22
CA TYR A 73 15.42 27.19 2.65
C TYR A 73 14.57 26.11 3.34
N ARG A 74 14.84 25.91 4.61
CA ARG A 74 14.06 24.99 5.46
C ARG A 74 12.85 25.72 6.03
N HIS A 75 11.79 24.97 6.30
CA HIS A 75 10.66 25.41 7.09
C HIS A 75 10.57 24.66 8.43
N ASN A 76 9.84 25.22 9.36
CA ASN A 76 9.79 24.78 10.75
C ASN A 76 9.03 23.44 10.99
N LEU A 77 8.42 22.84 9.96
CA LEU A 77 7.66 21.59 10.10
C LEU A 77 8.49 20.34 9.73
N LEU A 78 9.63 20.51 9.02
CA LEU A 78 10.42 19.36 8.56
C LEU A 78 11.04 18.58 9.73
N GLN A 79 11.69 19.27 10.67
CA GLN A 79 12.33 18.62 11.80
C GLN A 79 11.31 17.97 12.74
N PRO A 80 10.24 18.64 13.17
CA PRO A 80 9.21 17.98 13.99
C PRO A 80 8.58 16.75 13.33
N LEU A 81 8.42 16.76 11.99
CA LEU A 81 7.93 15.58 11.28
C LEU A 81 8.98 14.45 11.27
N ALA A 82 10.26 14.77 11.06
CA ALA A 82 11.33 13.78 11.13
C ALA A 82 11.46 13.17 12.53
N ASP A 83 11.37 13.99 13.58
CA ASP A 83 11.41 13.54 14.97
C ASP A 83 10.27 12.56 15.26
N LYS A 84 9.02 12.94 14.89
CA LYS A 84 7.86 12.04 15.06
C LYS A 84 7.94 10.75 14.26
N LEU A 85 8.45 10.79 13.04
CA LEU A 85 8.64 9.58 12.24
C LEU A 85 9.72 8.69 12.87
N GLY A 86 10.81 9.27 13.37
CA GLY A 86 11.87 8.53 14.06
C GLY A 86 11.41 7.83 15.35
N GLU A 87 10.41 8.42 16.06
CA GLU A 87 9.79 7.78 17.23
C GLU A 87 8.91 6.58 16.87
N LEU A 88 8.40 6.52 15.64
CA LEU A 88 7.43 5.52 15.19
C LEU A 88 8.03 4.40 14.35
N THR A 89 9.13 4.68 13.67
CA THR A 89 9.82 3.73 12.79
C THR A 89 10.73 2.77 13.57
N PRO A 90 11.17 1.65 12.99
CA PRO A 90 12.17 0.79 13.59
C PRO A 90 13.46 1.55 13.96
N PRO A 91 14.23 1.08 14.97
CA PRO A 91 15.38 1.81 15.51
C PRO A 91 16.49 2.12 14.50
N SER A 92 16.62 1.36 13.42
CA SER A 92 17.56 1.63 12.33
C SER A 92 17.21 2.85 11.48
N ILE A 93 15.98 3.36 11.60
CA ILE A 93 15.44 4.42 10.75
C ILE A 93 15.36 5.73 11.54
N ASP A 94 16.32 6.62 11.34
CA ASP A 94 16.44 7.89 12.08
C ASP A 94 16.49 9.14 11.19
N THR A 95 16.52 8.95 9.87
CA THR A 95 16.69 10.05 8.90
C THR A 95 15.76 9.89 7.71
N PHE A 96 15.17 11.01 7.25
CA PHE A 96 14.08 10.99 6.26
C PHE A 96 14.32 11.95 5.10
N PHE A 97 14.07 11.45 3.89
CA PHE A 97 13.95 12.25 2.67
C PHE A 97 12.50 12.29 2.22
N TYR A 98 11.96 13.46 1.87
CA TYR A 98 10.55 13.64 1.53
C TYR A 98 10.33 13.83 0.03
N SER A 99 9.23 13.27 -0.48
CA SER A 99 8.74 13.42 -1.85
C SER A 99 7.19 13.48 -1.87
N ASN A 100 6.52 13.21 -2.99
CA ASN A 100 5.09 13.48 -3.11
C ASN A 100 4.23 12.23 -3.35
N SER A 101 4.85 11.15 -3.80
CA SER A 101 4.15 9.91 -4.16
C SER A 101 4.95 8.67 -3.77
N GLY A 102 4.25 7.53 -3.62
CA GLY A 102 4.91 6.25 -3.38
C GLY A 102 5.90 5.87 -4.48
N ALA A 103 5.60 6.19 -5.74
CA ALA A 103 6.52 5.94 -6.86
C ALA A 103 7.82 6.74 -6.72
N GLU A 104 7.75 8.04 -6.37
CA GLU A 104 8.93 8.87 -6.13
C GLU A 104 9.74 8.34 -4.93
N ALA A 105 9.09 7.95 -3.85
CA ALA A 105 9.75 7.41 -2.67
C ALA A 105 10.43 6.07 -2.98
N THR A 106 9.79 5.16 -3.69
CA THR A 106 10.41 3.89 -4.10
C THR A 106 11.58 4.10 -5.07
N GLU A 107 11.45 5.01 -6.03
CA GLU A 107 12.59 5.39 -6.89
C GLU A 107 13.74 5.98 -6.06
N GLY A 108 13.41 6.81 -5.07
CA GLY A 108 14.38 7.36 -4.12
C GLY A 108 15.11 6.28 -3.33
N ALA A 109 14.38 5.30 -2.79
CA ALA A 109 14.95 4.17 -2.06
C ALA A 109 15.92 3.33 -2.91
N VAL A 110 15.54 3.03 -4.17
CA VAL A 110 16.42 2.30 -5.10
C VAL A 110 17.65 3.13 -5.46
N LYS A 111 17.50 4.44 -5.68
CA LYS A 111 18.63 5.35 -5.94
C LYS A 111 19.58 5.42 -4.76
N LEU A 112 19.03 5.54 -3.53
CA LEU A 112 19.81 5.50 -2.29
C LEU A 112 20.60 4.18 -2.20
N ALA A 113 19.92 3.05 -2.38
CA ALA A 113 20.56 1.74 -2.30
C ALA A 113 21.72 1.59 -3.31
N LYS A 114 21.50 1.99 -4.56
CA LYS A 114 22.56 1.96 -5.60
C LYS A 114 23.72 2.89 -5.28
N ALA A 115 23.44 4.11 -4.82
CA ALA A 115 24.46 5.09 -4.48
C ALA A 115 25.28 4.63 -3.27
N ALA A 116 24.64 4.07 -2.24
CA ALA A 116 25.28 3.66 -1.01
C ALA A 116 26.11 2.38 -1.15
N THR A 117 25.70 1.46 -2.02
CA THR A 117 26.38 0.17 -2.20
C THR A 117 27.30 0.10 -3.42
N GLY A 118 27.12 0.99 -4.40
CA GLY A 118 27.77 0.90 -5.71
C GLY A 118 27.28 -0.25 -6.59
N LYS A 119 26.24 -0.98 -6.16
CA LYS A 119 25.73 -2.16 -6.87
C LYS A 119 24.55 -1.77 -7.78
N PRO A 120 24.39 -2.37 -8.96
CA PRO A 120 23.40 -1.92 -9.96
C PRO A 120 22.01 -2.56 -9.85
N HIS A 121 21.88 -3.72 -9.19
CA HIS A 121 20.70 -4.57 -9.32
C HIS A 121 19.75 -4.44 -8.12
N THR A 122 18.48 -4.73 -8.38
CA THR A 122 17.40 -4.76 -7.38
C THR A 122 16.56 -6.02 -7.59
N ILE A 123 16.23 -6.72 -6.51
CA ILE A 123 15.29 -7.84 -6.51
C ILE A 123 13.94 -7.34 -6.01
N VAL A 124 12.86 -7.74 -6.69
CA VAL A 124 11.46 -7.56 -6.31
C VAL A 124 10.72 -8.90 -6.38
N PHE A 125 9.46 -8.94 -6.02
CA PHE A 125 8.70 -10.19 -5.95
C PHE A 125 7.56 -10.25 -6.96
N GLN A 126 7.15 -11.45 -7.35
CA GLN A 126 5.94 -11.66 -8.15
C GLN A 126 4.73 -11.10 -7.41
N GLY A 127 3.82 -10.46 -8.13
CA GLY A 127 2.63 -9.83 -7.55
C GLY A 127 2.85 -8.43 -6.97
N SER A 128 4.07 -7.88 -6.98
CA SER A 128 4.40 -6.57 -6.41
C SER A 128 3.85 -5.39 -7.21
N PHE A 129 3.61 -4.28 -6.51
CA PHE A 129 3.28 -2.99 -7.11
C PHE A 129 4.06 -1.87 -6.41
N HIS A 130 5.03 -1.29 -7.10
CA HIS A 130 5.90 -0.25 -6.55
C HIS A 130 5.71 1.12 -7.21
N GLY A 131 4.85 1.24 -8.22
CA GLY A 131 4.53 2.50 -8.90
C GLY A 131 4.44 2.39 -10.42
N ARG A 132 4.33 3.55 -11.08
CA ARG A 132 4.13 3.66 -12.55
C ARG A 132 5.12 4.62 -13.23
N THR A 133 6.18 5.04 -12.56
CA THR A 133 7.34 5.69 -13.18
C THR A 133 8.23 4.65 -13.85
N ALA A 134 9.20 5.02 -14.65
CA ALA A 134 9.95 4.06 -15.47
C ALA A 134 10.60 2.94 -14.63
N GLN A 135 11.30 3.30 -13.53
CA GLN A 135 11.95 2.33 -12.65
C GLN A 135 10.92 1.51 -11.85
N THR A 136 9.95 2.17 -11.22
CA THR A 136 8.95 1.47 -10.39
C THR A 136 7.98 0.64 -11.24
N MET A 137 7.72 1.02 -12.49
CA MET A 137 6.97 0.21 -13.45
C MET A 137 7.73 -1.06 -13.83
N ALA A 138 9.07 -0.98 -14.00
CA ALA A 138 9.92 -2.16 -14.19
C ALA A 138 9.81 -3.12 -12.98
N MET A 139 9.73 -2.58 -11.77
CA MET A 139 9.61 -3.30 -10.50
C MET A 139 8.20 -3.84 -10.23
N THR A 140 7.16 -3.27 -10.85
CA THR A 140 5.76 -3.70 -10.68
C THR A 140 5.50 -4.97 -11.48
N THR A 141 4.99 -6.01 -10.83
CA THR A 141 4.78 -7.35 -11.41
C THR A 141 3.35 -7.88 -11.24
N ALA A 142 2.47 -7.14 -10.56
CA ALA A 142 1.11 -7.58 -10.24
C ALA A 142 0.25 -7.85 -11.48
N LYS A 143 0.33 -7.00 -12.49
CA LYS A 143 -0.50 -7.12 -13.72
C LYS A 143 0.25 -6.64 -14.95
N THR A 144 0.12 -7.37 -16.07
CA THR A 144 0.69 -6.97 -17.36
C THR A 144 0.12 -5.64 -17.86
N GLY A 145 -1.15 -5.33 -17.56
CA GLY A 145 -1.80 -4.08 -17.97
C GLY A 145 -1.14 -2.79 -17.42
N TYR A 146 -0.31 -2.90 -16.38
CA TYR A 146 0.46 -1.77 -15.86
C TYR A 146 1.73 -1.46 -16.67
N LYS A 147 2.15 -2.39 -17.54
CA LYS A 147 3.44 -2.39 -18.25
C LYS A 147 3.30 -2.45 -19.77
N ALA A 148 2.16 -2.95 -20.27
CA ALA A 148 1.96 -3.20 -21.69
C ALA A 148 2.13 -1.92 -22.52
N GLY A 149 2.97 -1.98 -23.55
CA GLY A 149 3.24 -0.87 -24.48
C GLY A 149 4.28 0.15 -23.99
N TYR A 150 4.91 -0.03 -22.81
CA TYR A 150 5.90 0.92 -22.28
C TYR A 150 7.36 0.42 -22.32
N ALA A 151 7.60 -0.78 -22.85
CA ALA A 151 8.96 -1.29 -22.99
C ALA A 151 9.78 -0.45 -24.02
N PRO A 152 11.13 -0.37 -23.89
CA PRO A 152 11.96 -1.07 -22.90
C PRO A 152 11.96 -0.43 -21.51
N PHE A 153 12.09 -1.26 -20.48
CA PHE A 153 12.20 -0.83 -19.10
C PHE A 153 13.66 -0.66 -18.66
N PRO A 154 13.94 0.11 -17.58
CA PRO A 154 15.24 0.10 -16.95
C PRO A 154 15.69 -1.33 -16.61
N SER A 155 16.96 -1.64 -16.87
CA SER A 155 17.58 -2.93 -16.60
C SER A 155 17.96 -3.09 -15.14
N GLY A 156 18.39 -4.31 -14.76
CA GLY A 156 18.89 -4.62 -13.42
C GLY A 156 17.78 -4.87 -12.39
N ILE A 157 16.57 -5.19 -12.83
CA ILE A 157 15.48 -5.63 -11.98
C ILE A 157 15.27 -7.13 -12.17
N PHE A 158 15.30 -7.87 -11.05
CA PHE A 158 15.10 -9.31 -11.00
C PHE A 158 13.87 -9.64 -10.17
N VAL A 159 13.12 -10.64 -10.60
CA VAL A 159 11.84 -10.98 -9.96
C VAL A 159 11.98 -12.35 -9.29
N ALA A 160 11.84 -12.36 -7.97
CA ALA A 160 11.77 -13.56 -7.16
C ALA A 160 10.30 -13.99 -6.95
N PRO A 161 10.03 -15.27 -6.69
CA PRO A 161 8.70 -15.73 -6.34
C PRO A 161 8.25 -15.18 -4.98
N PHE A 162 6.93 -15.05 -4.82
CA PHE A 162 6.28 -14.73 -3.55
C PHE A 162 5.37 -15.91 -3.19
N PRO A 163 5.45 -16.50 -1.98
CA PRO A 163 4.68 -17.68 -1.64
C PRO A 163 3.20 -17.36 -1.48
N ASP A 164 2.35 -18.13 -2.14
CA ASP A 164 0.89 -18.09 -2.00
C ASP A 164 0.35 -19.52 -1.80
N PRO A 165 0.22 -19.97 -0.54
CA PRO A 165 -0.30 -21.31 -0.21
C PRO A 165 -1.69 -21.59 -0.79
N ALA A 166 -2.56 -20.57 -0.84
CA ALA A 166 -3.92 -20.73 -1.36
C ALA A 166 -3.95 -21.09 -2.85
N THR A 167 -2.98 -20.57 -3.62
CA THR A 167 -2.85 -20.88 -5.06
C THR A 167 -2.14 -22.21 -5.31
N THR A 168 -1.16 -22.56 -4.48
CA THR A 168 -0.33 -23.76 -4.71
C THR A 168 -0.89 -25.02 -4.05
N GLY A 169 -1.76 -24.86 -3.06
CA GLY A 169 -2.28 -25.98 -2.26
C GLY A 169 -1.27 -26.55 -1.26
N ASP A 170 -0.11 -25.91 -1.11
CA ASP A 170 0.88 -26.30 -0.11
C ASP A 170 0.47 -25.82 1.29
N ASP A 171 1.01 -26.43 2.33
CA ASP A 171 1.03 -25.82 3.64
C ASP A 171 1.98 -24.61 3.67
N PRO A 172 1.81 -23.66 4.61
CA PRO A 172 2.61 -22.44 4.65
C PRO A 172 4.13 -22.66 4.76
N GLU A 173 4.56 -23.66 5.54
CA GLU A 173 5.97 -23.99 5.73
C GLU A 173 6.62 -24.50 4.44
N THR A 174 5.95 -25.41 3.75
CA THR A 174 6.39 -25.94 2.44
C THR A 174 6.45 -24.83 1.39
N ALA A 175 5.43 -23.96 1.33
CA ALA A 175 5.40 -22.82 0.40
C ALA A 175 6.56 -21.86 0.67
N ALA A 176 6.84 -21.52 1.93
CA ALA A 176 7.95 -20.66 2.32
C ALA A 176 9.30 -21.26 1.95
N LYS A 177 9.55 -22.53 2.29
CA LYS A 177 10.79 -23.26 1.95
C LYS A 177 11.04 -23.31 0.44
N ARG A 178 9.99 -23.60 -0.33
CA ARG A 178 10.10 -23.63 -1.80
C ARG A 178 10.42 -22.24 -2.38
N ALA A 179 9.76 -21.20 -1.91
CA ALA A 179 9.99 -19.83 -2.36
C ALA A 179 11.40 -19.35 -1.99
N LEU A 180 11.92 -19.70 -0.79
CA LEU A 180 13.29 -19.41 -0.38
C LEU A 180 14.32 -20.13 -1.27
N ALA A 181 14.12 -21.41 -1.57
CA ALA A 181 15.00 -22.13 -2.48
C ALA A 181 15.03 -21.52 -3.90
N GLN A 182 13.88 -21.01 -4.38
CA GLN A 182 13.81 -20.30 -5.64
C GLN A 182 14.45 -18.90 -5.56
N PHE A 183 14.35 -18.22 -4.43
CA PHE A 183 15.05 -16.96 -4.19
C PHE A 183 16.59 -17.17 -4.21
N ASP A 184 17.08 -18.25 -3.62
CA ASP A 184 18.50 -18.63 -3.70
C ASP A 184 18.96 -18.87 -5.13
N GLN A 185 18.09 -19.45 -5.98
CA GLN A 185 18.38 -19.61 -7.41
C GLN A 185 18.46 -18.25 -8.15
N VAL A 186 17.68 -17.24 -7.73
CA VAL A 186 17.82 -15.88 -8.31
C VAL A 186 19.20 -15.31 -7.98
N LEU A 187 19.67 -15.45 -6.73
CA LEU A 187 21.00 -15.01 -6.31
C LEU A 187 22.14 -15.79 -6.99
N ALA A 188 21.93 -17.08 -7.22
CA ALA A 188 22.96 -17.93 -7.82
C ALA A 188 23.02 -17.82 -9.36
N GLY A 189 21.88 -17.61 -10.02
CA GLY A 189 21.76 -17.75 -11.47
C GLY A 189 21.43 -16.49 -12.26
N GLN A 190 20.93 -15.44 -11.59
CA GLN A 190 20.45 -14.23 -12.28
C GLN A 190 21.17 -12.95 -11.84
N THR A 191 21.35 -12.76 -10.54
CA THR A 191 22.00 -11.56 -9.99
C THR A 191 22.85 -11.96 -8.77
N PRO A 192 24.19 -11.91 -8.87
CA PRO A 192 25.01 -12.27 -7.73
C PRO A 192 24.85 -11.24 -6.60
N PRO A 193 25.05 -11.64 -5.33
CA PRO A 193 24.98 -10.72 -4.19
C PRO A 193 25.93 -9.53 -4.31
N SER A 194 27.10 -9.71 -4.97
CA SER A 194 28.05 -8.63 -5.25
C SER A 194 27.48 -7.48 -6.07
N ASP A 195 26.48 -7.75 -6.90
CA ASP A 195 25.86 -6.77 -7.80
C ASP A 195 24.47 -6.35 -7.35
N THR A 196 23.91 -6.99 -6.31
CA THR A 196 22.56 -6.73 -5.80
C THR A 196 22.60 -5.66 -4.71
N ALA A 197 22.06 -4.48 -5.02
CA ALA A 197 21.98 -3.34 -4.11
C ALA A 197 20.88 -3.50 -3.07
N ALA A 198 19.71 -3.95 -3.49
CA ALA A 198 18.53 -4.00 -2.63
C ALA A 198 17.57 -5.15 -2.98
N ILE A 199 16.85 -5.58 -1.97
CA ILE A 199 15.62 -6.36 -2.07
C ILE A 199 14.47 -5.45 -1.65
N VAL A 200 13.47 -5.25 -2.50
CA VAL A 200 12.29 -4.40 -2.21
C VAL A 200 11.08 -5.30 -2.04
N MET A 201 10.43 -5.25 -0.86
CA MET A 201 9.32 -6.13 -0.51
C MET A 201 8.14 -5.35 0.08
N GLU A 202 6.93 -5.62 -0.44
CA GLU A 202 5.67 -5.35 0.26
C GLU A 202 5.43 -6.51 1.24
N LEU A 203 5.27 -6.22 2.53
CA LEU A 203 5.00 -7.26 3.55
C LEU A 203 3.55 -7.77 3.51
N VAL A 204 2.65 -6.97 2.93
CA VAL A 204 1.35 -7.40 2.42
C VAL A 204 1.22 -6.85 1.01
N GLN A 205 1.18 -7.71 0.01
CA GLN A 205 1.05 -7.27 -1.38
C GLN A 205 -0.28 -6.57 -1.62
N GLY A 206 -0.27 -5.29 -2.01
CA GLY A 206 -1.47 -4.50 -2.28
C GLY A 206 -2.18 -4.96 -3.55
N GLU A 207 -1.62 -4.65 -4.69
CA GLU A 207 -2.19 -4.99 -6.02
C GLU A 207 -2.11 -6.49 -6.33
N GLY A 208 -1.20 -7.22 -5.69
CA GLY A 208 -1.11 -8.69 -5.76
C GLY A 208 -2.30 -9.42 -5.16
N GLY A 209 -3.13 -8.74 -4.36
CA GLY A 209 -4.38 -9.30 -3.84
C GLY A 209 -4.46 -9.41 -2.32
N TYR A 210 -3.89 -8.46 -1.61
CA TYR A 210 -3.87 -8.41 -0.14
C TYR A 210 -3.34 -9.70 0.47
N LEU A 211 -2.18 -10.12 -0.05
CA LEU A 211 -1.50 -11.34 0.33
C LEU A 211 -0.41 -11.03 1.36
N PRO A 212 -0.60 -11.36 2.64
CA PRO A 212 0.45 -11.25 3.65
C PRO A 212 1.62 -12.19 3.33
N ALA A 213 2.84 -11.70 3.48
CA ALA A 213 4.02 -12.54 3.38
C ALA A 213 4.03 -13.58 4.53
N LEU A 214 4.53 -14.77 4.25
CA LEU A 214 4.72 -15.78 5.30
C LEU A 214 5.89 -15.38 6.21
N PRO A 215 5.76 -15.46 7.55
CA PRO A 215 6.82 -15.05 8.47
C PRO A 215 8.18 -15.71 8.20
N GLU A 216 8.17 -17.02 7.93
CA GLU A 216 9.37 -17.79 7.63
C GLU A 216 10.03 -17.33 6.33
N PHE A 217 9.23 -16.92 5.34
CA PHE A 217 9.74 -16.38 4.09
C PHE A 217 10.38 -15.01 4.29
N VAL A 218 9.72 -14.11 5.04
CA VAL A 218 10.27 -12.78 5.34
C VAL A 218 11.58 -12.91 6.10
N SER A 219 11.62 -13.71 7.18
CA SER A 219 12.84 -13.96 7.96
C SER A 219 13.95 -14.51 7.09
N GLY A 220 13.65 -15.53 6.27
CA GLY A 220 14.65 -16.15 5.40
C GLY A 220 15.20 -15.21 4.34
N VAL A 221 14.39 -14.33 3.73
CA VAL A 221 14.86 -13.30 2.79
C VAL A 221 15.68 -12.23 3.51
N TYR A 222 15.23 -11.80 4.69
CA TYR A 222 15.92 -10.80 5.50
C TYR A 222 17.31 -11.29 5.96
N GLU A 223 17.41 -12.54 6.44
CA GLU A 223 18.69 -13.17 6.82
C GLU A 223 19.68 -13.19 5.65
N ARG A 224 19.22 -13.58 4.45
CA ARG A 224 20.05 -13.58 3.24
C ARG A 224 20.50 -12.16 2.84
N ALA A 225 19.61 -11.20 3.00
CA ALA A 225 19.96 -9.80 2.75
C ALA A 225 21.12 -9.36 3.67
N LYS A 226 21.01 -9.65 4.95
CA LYS A 226 22.08 -9.32 5.94
C LYS A 226 23.37 -10.09 5.70
N GLU A 227 23.30 -11.40 5.43
CA GLU A 227 24.47 -12.24 5.13
C GLU A 227 25.29 -11.71 3.96
N HIS A 228 24.61 -11.21 2.93
CA HIS A 228 25.25 -10.77 1.70
C HIS A 228 25.45 -9.25 1.58
N GLY A 229 25.11 -8.48 2.61
CA GLY A 229 25.20 -7.01 2.57
C GLY A 229 24.35 -6.41 1.45
N ILE A 230 23.14 -6.97 1.26
CA ILE A 230 22.10 -6.45 0.39
C ILE A 230 21.12 -5.65 1.26
N LEU A 231 20.74 -4.45 0.85
CA LEU A 231 19.83 -3.63 1.64
C LEU A 231 18.40 -4.17 1.56
N PHE A 232 17.76 -4.38 2.72
CA PHE A 232 16.35 -4.75 2.78
C PHE A 232 15.50 -3.48 2.83
N VAL A 233 14.67 -3.29 1.80
CA VAL A 233 13.75 -2.15 1.64
C VAL A 233 12.34 -2.63 1.89
N ALA A 234 11.73 -2.18 3.00
CA ALA A 234 10.31 -2.42 3.27
C ALA A 234 9.46 -1.38 2.53
N ASP A 235 8.65 -1.83 1.57
CA ASP A 235 7.64 -0.97 0.93
C ASP A 235 6.38 -0.93 1.79
N GLU A 236 6.32 0.08 2.65
CA GLU A 236 5.20 0.37 3.57
C GLU A 236 4.24 1.41 2.98
N VAL A 237 4.28 1.65 1.68
CA VAL A 237 3.42 2.64 1.02
C VAL A 237 1.94 2.36 1.28
N GLN A 238 1.52 1.10 1.33
CA GLN A 238 0.13 0.75 1.59
C GLN A 238 -0.11 0.15 2.99
N THR A 239 0.88 -0.50 3.56
CA THR A 239 0.79 -1.21 4.84
C THR A 239 1.01 -0.32 6.05
N GLY A 240 1.75 0.77 5.89
CA GLY A 240 2.08 1.68 6.97
C GLY A 240 0.92 2.51 7.50
N PHE A 241 1.21 3.26 8.55
CA PHE A 241 0.29 4.20 9.20
C PHE A 241 -1.00 3.56 9.70
N GLY A 242 -0.86 2.42 10.39
CA GLY A 242 -1.96 1.77 11.11
C GLY A 242 -2.76 0.76 10.28
N ARG A 243 -2.57 0.68 8.96
CA ARG A 243 -3.41 -0.14 8.06
C ARG A 243 -3.47 -1.62 8.45
N THR A 244 -2.38 -2.19 8.92
CA THR A 244 -2.28 -3.60 9.32
C THR A 244 -2.57 -3.85 10.82
N GLY A 245 -3.04 -2.80 11.55
CA GLY A 245 -3.29 -2.88 12.99
C GLY A 245 -2.06 -2.61 13.86
N LYS A 246 -0.91 -2.36 13.23
CA LYS A 246 0.32 -1.80 13.82
C LYS A 246 0.72 -0.56 13.03
N MET A 247 1.59 0.28 13.57
CA MET A 247 2.01 1.49 12.86
C MET A 247 2.66 1.15 11.52
N PHE A 248 3.53 0.13 11.49
CA PHE A 248 4.16 -0.42 10.29
C PHE A 248 4.06 -1.95 10.26
N ALA A 249 3.97 -2.52 9.05
CA ALA A 249 3.86 -3.98 8.90
C ALA A 249 5.13 -4.72 9.33
N VAL A 250 6.31 -4.10 9.26
CA VAL A 250 7.57 -4.69 9.75
C VAL A 250 7.48 -5.18 11.20
N GLU A 251 6.64 -4.54 12.01
CA GLU A 251 6.41 -4.92 13.41
C GLU A 251 5.76 -6.31 13.58
N HIS A 252 5.01 -6.80 12.57
CA HIS A 252 4.43 -8.15 12.60
C HIS A 252 5.50 -9.23 12.42
N TYR A 253 6.61 -8.88 11.79
CA TYR A 253 7.67 -9.81 11.41
C TYR A 253 8.92 -9.69 12.30
N GLY A 254 8.98 -8.67 13.17
CA GLY A 254 10.13 -8.43 14.04
C GLY A 254 11.43 -8.15 13.29
N ILE A 255 11.35 -7.57 12.08
CA ILE A 255 12.51 -7.18 11.28
C ILE A 255 12.81 -5.69 11.40
N ASP A 256 14.07 -5.34 11.26
CA ASP A 256 14.59 -3.97 11.27
C ASP A 256 15.20 -3.65 9.89
N PRO A 257 14.41 -3.08 8.94
CA PRO A 257 14.84 -2.89 7.56
C PRO A 257 15.91 -1.80 7.44
N ASP A 258 16.74 -1.84 6.40
CA ASP A 258 17.71 -0.79 6.12
C ASP A 258 17.07 0.47 5.56
N VAL A 259 15.94 0.31 4.85
CA VAL A 259 15.16 1.41 4.26
C VAL A 259 13.68 1.11 4.40
N ILE A 260 12.88 2.14 4.72
CA ILE A 260 11.42 2.10 4.72
C ILE A 260 10.86 3.12 3.72
N VAL A 261 9.90 2.70 2.92
CA VAL A 261 9.21 3.57 1.95
C VAL A 261 7.80 3.85 2.44
N MET A 262 7.44 5.12 2.54
CA MET A 262 6.19 5.58 3.13
C MET A 262 5.44 6.54 2.18
N ALA A 263 4.12 6.38 2.05
CA ALA A 263 3.23 7.31 1.35
C ALA A 263 1.77 7.11 1.82
N LYS A 264 0.78 7.35 0.96
CA LYS A 264 -0.66 7.11 1.22
C LYS A 264 -1.12 7.60 2.60
N GLY A 265 -1.16 6.71 3.59
CA GLY A 265 -1.62 6.99 4.95
C GLY A 265 -0.83 8.07 5.69
N ILE A 266 0.39 8.41 5.28
CA ILE A 266 1.26 9.39 5.97
C ILE A 266 0.60 10.78 6.14
N ALA A 267 -0.17 11.23 5.15
CA ALA A 267 -0.81 12.55 5.16
C ALA A 267 -2.32 12.48 4.88
N SER A 268 -2.91 11.29 5.02
CA SER A 268 -4.34 11.01 4.97
C SER A 268 -5.14 11.70 3.85
N GLY A 269 -4.56 11.74 2.64
CA GLY A 269 -5.22 12.32 1.45
C GLY A 269 -4.41 13.41 0.75
N PHE A 270 -3.49 14.11 1.46
CA PHE A 270 -2.60 15.07 0.83
C PHE A 270 -1.39 14.35 0.19
N PRO A 271 -0.98 14.72 -1.05
CA PRO A 271 0.19 14.13 -1.70
C PRO A 271 1.47 14.35 -0.90
N PHE A 272 1.98 13.30 -0.28
CA PHE A 272 3.19 13.32 0.53
C PHE A 272 3.77 11.90 0.65
N SER A 273 5.10 11.80 0.70
CA SER A 273 5.79 10.52 0.88
C SER A 273 7.17 10.73 1.51
N ALA A 274 7.75 9.66 2.02
CA ALA A 274 9.07 9.68 2.61
C ALA A 274 9.83 8.39 2.32
N VAL A 275 11.15 8.50 2.27
CA VAL A 275 12.12 7.42 2.42
C VAL A 275 12.78 7.60 3.76
N GLY A 276 12.70 6.60 4.62
CA GLY A 276 13.41 6.55 5.90
C GLY A 276 14.57 5.58 5.84
N SER A 277 15.70 5.91 6.48
CA SER A 277 16.87 5.06 6.62
C SER A 277 17.74 5.56 7.76
N SER A 278 18.88 4.90 8.02
CA SER A 278 19.87 5.44 8.96
C SER A 278 20.59 6.67 8.40
N TYR A 279 21.02 7.58 9.29
CA TYR A 279 21.84 8.72 8.90
C TYR A 279 23.13 8.27 8.18
N GLU A 280 23.75 7.16 8.63
CA GLU A 280 24.93 6.62 7.99
C GLU A 280 24.66 6.26 6.52
N LEU A 281 23.56 5.57 6.25
CA LEU A 281 23.21 5.17 4.88
C LEU A 281 22.81 6.40 4.03
N MET A 282 21.99 7.31 4.57
CA MET A 282 21.58 8.55 3.89
C MET A 282 22.76 9.45 3.55
N SER A 283 23.80 9.49 4.40
CA SER A 283 25.01 10.30 4.17
C SER A 283 25.88 9.81 3.00
N ARG A 284 25.67 8.57 2.54
CA ARG A 284 26.31 8.03 1.32
C ARG A 284 25.62 8.49 0.04
N TRP A 285 24.48 9.13 0.15
CA TRP A 285 23.79 9.70 -1.00
C TRP A 285 24.39 11.06 -1.34
N PRO A 286 25.00 11.25 -2.52
CA PRO A 286 25.71 12.47 -2.83
C PRO A 286 24.80 13.71 -2.79
N VAL A 287 25.24 14.76 -2.10
CA VAL A 287 24.48 16.00 -1.98
C VAL A 287 24.12 16.55 -3.36
N GLY A 288 22.85 16.87 -3.56
CA GLY A 288 22.32 17.39 -4.84
C GLY A 288 22.07 16.35 -5.93
N SER A 289 22.37 15.04 -5.70
CA SER A 289 22.15 13.99 -6.71
C SER A 289 20.68 13.54 -6.78
N HIS A 290 19.88 13.87 -5.77
CA HIS A 290 18.46 13.61 -5.71
C HIS A 290 17.71 14.78 -5.11
N GLY A 291 16.44 14.95 -5.52
CA GLY A 291 15.59 16.04 -5.07
C GLY A 291 14.28 16.08 -5.82
N GLY A 292 13.45 17.04 -5.48
CA GLY A 292 12.17 17.30 -6.14
C GLY A 292 11.67 18.69 -5.77
N THR A 293 11.01 19.38 -6.69
CA THR A 293 10.52 20.74 -6.44
C THR A 293 9.56 20.81 -5.25
N TYR A 294 8.67 19.84 -5.12
CA TYR A 294 7.58 19.82 -4.13
C TYR A 294 7.82 18.90 -2.95
N GLY A 295 8.86 18.08 -2.94
CA GLY A 295 9.17 17.18 -1.85
C GLY A 295 9.40 17.92 -0.54
N GLY A 296 8.76 17.48 0.55
CA GLY A 296 8.82 18.16 1.84
C GLY A 296 8.03 19.47 1.88
N ASN A 297 7.01 19.66 1.05
CA ASN A 297 6.19 20.87 1.06
C ASN A 297 5.51 21.10 2.42
N PRO A 298 5.36 22.37 2.85
CA PRO A 298 4.87 22.65 4.20
C PRO A 298 3.42 22.22 4.46
N ILE A 299 2.54 22.25 3.47
CA ILE A 299 1.15 21.81 3.63
C ILE A 299 1.11 20.29 3.85
N GLY A 300 1.87 19.53 3.06
CA GLY A 300 1.98 18.09 3.23
C GLY A 300 2.60 17.70 4.58
N ALA A 301 3.63 18.42 5.03
CA ALA A 301 4.23 18.21 6.36
C ALA A 301 3.24 18.52 7.49
N ALA A 302 2.44 19.60 7.38
CA ALA A 302 1.38 19.90 8.35
C ALA A 302 0.29 18.81 8.39
N ALA A 303 -0.15 18.35 7.22
CA ALA A 303 -1.11 17.25 7.11
C ALA A 303 -0.56 15.95 7.70
N ALA A 304 0.71 15.63 7.46
CA ALA A 304 1.37 14.44 8.00
C ALA A 304 1.47 14.48 9.53
N LEU A 305 1.91 15.61 10.09
CA LEU A 305 1.96 15.81 11.55
C LEU A 305 0.59 15.62 12.19
N ALA A 306 -0.45 16.27 11.66
CA ALA A 306 -1.81 16.13 12.17
C ALA A 306 -2.36 14.70 12.01
N THR A 307 -2.02 14.03 10.91
CA THR A 307 -2.37 12.63 10.68
C THR A 307 -1.72 11.72 11.73
N ILE A 308 -0.42 11.86 11.97
CA ILE A 308 0.30 11.09 12.98
C ILE A 308 -0.32 11.31 14.37
N ASP A 309 -0.65 12.56 14.73
CA ASP A 309 -1.30 12.87 16.02
C ASP A 309 -2.67 12.18 16.19
N VAL A 310 -3.40 11.96 15.10
CA VAL A 310 -4.65 11.19 15.13
C VAL A 310 -4.37 9.70 15.27
N LEU A 311 -3.45 9.16 14.47
CA LEU A 311 -3.13 7.72 14.45
C LEU A 311 -2.50 7.23 15.77
N THR A 312 -1.78 8.11 16.47
CA THR A 312 -1.14 7.81 17.78
C THR A 312 -2.00 8.18 18.98
N SER A 313 -3.25 8.65 18.76
CA SER A 313 -4.16 8.90 19.88
C SER A 313 -4.58 7.60 20.56
N GLU A 314 -4.84 7.70 21.87
CA GLU A 314 -5.25 6.56 22.69
C GLU A 314 -6.47 5.83 22.09
N GLY A 315 -6.40 4.52 22.01
CA GLY A 315 -7.47 3.65 21.49
C GLY A 315 -7.58 3.59 19.97
N PHE A 316 -6.77 4.35 19.20
CA PHE A 316 -6.92 4.38 17.75
C PHE A 316 -6.53 3.05 17.10
N LEU A 317 -5.34 2.54 17.37
CA LEU A 317 -4.88 1.26 16.79
C LEU A 317 -5.65 0.07 17.35
N GLU A 318 -6.09 0.13 18.58
CA GLU A 318 -6.98 -0.85 19.20
C GLU A 318 -8.31 -0.95 18.43
N ASN A 319 -8.91 0.18 18.05
CA ASN A 319 -10.10 0.18 17.19
C ASN A 319 -9.81 -0.47 15.83
N VAL A 320 -8.67 -0.15 15.20
CA VAL A 320 -8.28 -0.77 13.91
C VAL A 320 -8.19 -2.30 14.04
N GLN A 321 -7.56 -2.79 15.09
CA GLN A 321 -7.43 -4.23 15.37
C GLN A 321 -8.81 -4.87 15.61
N GLU A 322 -9.67 -4.22 16.40
CA GLU A 322 -11.01 -4.72 16.71
C GLU A 322 -11.89 -4.77 15.46
N ARG A 323 -11.90 -3.67 14.67
CA ARG A 323 -12.68 -3.64 13.41
C ARG A 323 -12.10 -4.59 12.37
N GLY A 324 -10.78 -4.79 12.35
CA GLY A 324 -10.14 -5.81 11.52
C GLY A 324 -10.58 -7.23 11.89
N ARG A 325 -10.62 -7.56 13.18
CA ARG A 325 -11.13 -8.86 13.66
C ARG A 325 -12.59 -9.07 13.31
N GLN A 326 -13.45 -8.06 13.51
CA GLN A 326 -14.86 -8.10 13.15
C GLN A 326 -15.07 -8.35 11.65
N LEU A 327 -14.36 -7.60 10.80
CA LEU A 327 -14.45 -7.74 9.35
C LEU A 327 -13.95 -9.12 8.89
N MET A 328 -12.81 -9.57 9.41
CA MET A 328 -12.25 -10.90 9.10
C MET A 328 -13.22 -12.02 9.50
N ALA A 329 -13.79 -11.98 10.70
CA ALA A 329 -14.74 -12.98 11.18
C ALA A 329 -16.00 -13.01 10.28
N GLY A 330 -16.60 -11.86 9.98
CA GLY A 330 -17.76 -11.80 9.10
C GLY A 330 -17.49 -12.32 7.69
N LEU A 331 -16.31 -12.00 7.13
CA LEU A 331 -15.92 -12.53 5.82
C LEU A 331 -15.66 -14.04 5.84
N GLN A 332 -15.10 -14.59 6.91
CA GLN A 332 -14.93 -16.04 7.09
C GLN A 332 -16.27 -16.74 7.24
N GLU A 333 -17.24 -16.15 7.94
CA GLU A 333 -18.61 -16.67 8.03
C GLU A 333 -19.29 -16.72 6.65
N LEU A 334 -19.12 -15.67 5.84
CA LEU A 334 -19.63 -15.66 4.47
C LEU A 334 -18.90 -16.69 3.58
N LYS A 335 -17.58 -16.87 3.74
CA LYS A 335 -16.84 -17.93 3.05
C LYS A 335 -17.38 -19.31 3.37
N ALA A 336 -17.74 -19.58 4.62
CA ALA A 336 -18.33 -20.87 5.03
C ALA A 336 -19.72 -21.10 4.39
N GLN A 337 -20.45 -20.04 4.06
CA GLN A 337 -21.79 -20.13 3.48
C GLN A 337 -21.80 -20.11 1.95
N TYR A 338 -20.83 -19.43 1.32
CA TYR A 338 -20.80 -19.17 -0.11
C TYR A 338 -19.51 -19.67 -0.77
N SER A 339 -19.60 -20.79 -1.47
CA SER A 339 -18.45 -21.45 -2.13
C SER A 339 -17.76 -20.61 -3.22
N VAL A 340 -18.35 -19.48 -3.62
CA VAL A 340 -17.73 -18.50 -4.52
C VAL A 340 -16.61 -17.71 -3.85
N ILE A 341 -16.56 -17.71 -2.50
CA ILE A 341 -15.43 -17.12 -1.74
C ILE A 341 -14.40 -18.23 -1.50
N GLY A 342 -13.34 -18.24 -2.30
CA GLY A 342 -12.28 -19.24 -2.23
C GLY A 342 -11.35 -19.04 -1.04
N ASP A 343 -11.01 -17.76 -0.74
CA ASP A 343 -10.11 -17.43 0.36
C ASP A 343 -10.41 -16.04 0.95
N VAL A 344 -10.12 -15.88 2.24
CA VAL A 344 -10.15 -14.60 2.97
C VAL A 344 -8.88 -14.50 3.81
N ARG A 345 -8.10 -13.45 3.58
CA ARG A 345 -6.80 -13.23 4.22
C ARG A 345 -6.51 -11.75 4.43
N GLY A 346 -5.51 -11.44 5.25
CA GLY A 346 -5.07 -10.07 5.50
C GLY A 346 -4.49 -9.86 6.89
N LEU A 347 -4.07 -8.62 7.18
CA LEU A 347 -3.62 -8.14 8.49
C LEU A 347 -4.37 -6.87 8.86
N GLY A 348 -4.81 -6.76 10.11
CA GLY A 348 -5.59 -5.60 10.57
C GLY A 348 -6.84 -5.40 9.73
N ILE A 349 -6.97 -4.21 9.12
CA ILE A 349 -8.10 -3.87 8.25
C ILE A 349 -7.68 -3.77 6.77
N MET A 350 -6.64 -4.48 6.40
CA MET A 350 -6.17 -4.71 5.03
C MET A 350 -6.50 -6.16 4.66
N ILE A 351 -7.72 -6.42 4.20
CA ILE A 351 -8.25 -7.78 3.99
C ILE A 351 -8.64 -7.98 2.52
N GLY A 352 -8.32 -9.15 1.98
CA GLY A 352 -8.68 -9.60 0.64
C GLY A 352 -9.63 -10.78 0.67
N SER A 353 -10.69 -10.74 -0.15
CA SER A 353 -11.59 -11.86 -0.40
C SER A 353 -11.42 -12.34 -1.84
N THR A 354 -10.90 -13.54 -2.02
CA THR A 354 -10.71 -14.16 -3.35
C THR A 354 -12.01 -14.77 -3.84
N ILE A 355 -12.44 -14.41 -5.04
CA ILE A 355 -13.63 -14.93 -5.68
C ILE A 355 -13.24 -15.94 -6.76
N VAL A 356 -13.91 -17.09 -6.73
CA VAL A 356 -13.63 -18.22 -7.63
C VAL A 356 -14.92 -18.77 -8.24
N ASP A 357 -14.79 -19.46 -9.34
CA ASP A 357 -15.82 -20.36 -9.84
C ASP A 357 -15.93 -21.57 -8.91
N PRO A 358 -17.09 -21.80 -8.27
CA PRO A 358 -17.23 -22.87 -7.26
C PRO A 358 -17.12 -24.28 -7.84
N SER A 359 -17.26 -24.45 -9.16
CA SER A 359 -17.18 -25.76 -9.82
C SER A 359 -15.77 -26.16 -10.20
N THR A 360 -14.90 -25.17 -10.47
CA THR A 360 -13.54 -25.41 -10.96
C THR A 360 -12.44 -24.90 -10.02
N GLY A 361 -12.77 -23.99 -9.10
CA GLY A 361 -11.80 -23.26 -8.29
C GLY A 361 -11.05 -22.16 -9.05
N ALA A 362 -11.35 -21.93 -10.33
CA ALA A 362 -10.67 -20.94 -11.15
C ALA A 362 -11.01 -19.50 -10.72
N PRO A 363 -10.08 -18.53 -10.89
CA PRO A 363 -10.33 -17.12 -10.63
C PRO A 363 -11.54 -16.57 -11.40
N ASP A 364 -12.49 -15.89 -10.72
CA ASP A 364 -13.71 -15.31 -11.33
C ASP A 364 -13.74 -13.78 -11.19
N GLY A 365 -12.94 -13.10 -11.99
CA GLY A 365 -12.90 -11.63 -12.04
C GLY A 365 -14.18 -10.99 -12.57
N ASP A 366 -14.92 -11.68 -13.44
CA ASP A 366 -16.21 -11.18 -13.96
C ASP A 366 -17.26 -11.17 -12.87
N ARG A 367 -17.29 -12.16 -12.00
CA ARG A 367 -18.17 -12.16 -10.82
C ARG A 367 -17.79 -11.04 -9.86
N VAL A 368 -16.49 -10.79 -9.64
CA VAL A 368 -16.06 -9.63 -8.84
C VAL A 368 -16.65 -8.34 -9.39
N ASN A 369 -16.58 -8.10 -10.71
CA ASN A 369 -17.15 -6.90 -11.31
C ASN A 369 -18.66 -6.79 -11.07
N ARG A 370 -19.42 -7.89 -11.16
CA ARG A 370 -20.85 -7.92 -10.84
C ARG A 370 -21.13 -7.64 -9.36
N ILE A 371 -20.35 -8.23 -8.45
CA ILE A 371 -20.46 -7.99 -7.00
C ILE A 371 -20.19 -6.51 -6.68
N LEU A 372 -19.11 -5.92 -7.24
CA LEU A 372 -18.79 -4.51 -7.04
C LEU A 372 -19.88 -3.57 -7.57
N ALA A 373 -20.43 -3.88 -8.75
CA ALA A 373 -21.53 -3.11 -9.34
C ALA A 373 -22.77 -3.16 -8.45
N HIS A 374 -23.22 -4.35 -8.05
CA HIS A 374 -24.39 -4.53 -7.19
C HIS A 374 -24.20 -3.87 -5.81
N GLY A 375 -23.02 -4.04 -5.19
CA GLY A 375 -22.69 -3.40 -3.90
C GLY A 375 -22.80 -1.88 -3.98
N ARG A 376 -22.30 -1.27 -5.06
CA ARG A 376 -22.39 0.16 -5.31
C ARG A 376 -23.86 0.60 -5.57
N GLU A 377 -24.57 -0.06 -6.44
CA GLU A 377 -25.90 0.37 -6.90
C GLU A 377 -26.97 0.18 -5.83
N HIS A 378 -26.95 -0.95 -5.14
CA HIS A 378 -27.98 -1.34 -4.18
C HIS A 378 -27.53 -1.26 -2.72
N GLY A 379 -26.26 -1.58 -2.44
CA GLY A 379 -25.70 -1.57 -1.08
C GLY A 379 -25.08 -0.24 -0.66
N LYS A 380 -24.93 0.72 -1.59
CA LYS A 380 -24.22 1.99 -1.38
C LYS A 380 -22.83 1.78 -0.78
N LEU A 381 -22.14 0.72 -1.19
CA LEU A 381 -20.82 0.30 -0.74
C LEU A 381 -19.81 0.39 -1.89
N LEU A 382 -18.72 1.10 -1.67
CA LEU A 382 -17.62 1.22 -2.61
C LEU A 382 -16.47 0.27 -2.21
N LEU A 383 -16.15 -0.64 -3.10
CA LEU A 383 -15.04 -1.59 -2.98
C LEU A 383 -14.24 -1.60 -4.29
N LEU A 384 -13.02 -2.14 -4.25
CA LEU A 384 -12.13 -2.30 -5.42
C LEU A 384 -11.65 -3.74 -5.55
N ASN A 385 -11.31 -4.11 -6.78
CA ASN A 385 -10.64 -5.38 -7.05
C ASN A 385 -9.11 -5.28 -6.98
N ALA A 386 -8.46 -6.44 -6.85
CA ALA A 386 -7.01 -6.66 -6.96
C ALA A 386 -6.73 -8.08 -7.46
N GLY A 387 -5.44 -8.47 -7.36
CA GLY A 387 -4.97 -9.77 -7.82
C GLY A 387 -4.71 -9.79 -9.33
N THR A 388 -3.81 -10.66 -9.76
CA THR A 388 -3.39 -10.81 -11.17
C THR A 388 -4.58 -11.05 -12.09
N TYR A 389 -5.59 -11.76 -11.61
CA TYR A 389 -6.81 -12.11 -12.36
C TYR A 389 -8.01 -11.22 -12.04
N ASN A 390 -7.83 -10.09 -11.32
CA ASN A 390 -8.91 -9.20 -10.85
C ASN A 390 -9.98 -9.88 -10.00
N ASN A 391 -9.67 -11.01 -9.40
CA ASN A 391 -10.60 -11.87 -8.68
C ASN A 391 -10.53 -11.72 -7.14
N VAL A 392 -9.82 -10.70 -6.65
CA VAL A 392 -9.77 -10.38 -5.21
C VAL A 392 -10.51 -9.08 -4.95
N ILE A 393 -11.44 -9.08 -4.01
CA ILE A 393 -12.07 -7.87 -3.48
C ILE A 393 -11.24 -7.35 -2.32
N ARG A 394 -10.87 -6.06 -2.36
CA ARG A 394 -10.09 -5.37 -1.32
C ARG A 394 -10.99 -4.68 -0.32
N TRP A 395 -10.74 -4.97 0.95
CA TRP A 395 -11.37 -4.32 2.09
C TRP A 395 -10.35 -3.39 2.74
N MET A 396 -10.51 -2.10 2.51
CA MET A 396 -9.56 -1.08 2.97
C MET A 396 -10.28 0.21 3.40
N PRO A 397 -11.28 0.10 4.32
CA PRO A 397 -11.98 1.29 4.79
C PRO A 397 -11.03 2.27 5.48
N PRO A 398 -11.44 3.54 5.70
CA PRO A 398 -10.76 4.42 6.63
C PRO A 398 -10.60 3.76 8.01
N LEU A 399 -9.50 4.03 8.70
CA LEU A 399 -9.17 3.35 9.97
C LEU A 399 -10.10 3.75 11.13
N ILE A 400 -10.91 4.77 10.92
CA ILE A 400 -11.89 5.30 11.88
C ILE A 400 -13.27 4.62 11.77
N VAL A 401 -13.44 3.63 10.90
CA VAL A 401 -14.71 2.91 10.77
C VAL A 401 -15.14 2.33 12.11
N ASN A 402 -16.45 2.29 12.34
CA ASN A 402 -17.06 1.74 13.53
C ASN A 402 -17.72 0.38 13.25
N GLU A 403 -18.19 -0.23 14.33
CA GLU A 403 -18.84 -1.55 14.31
C GLU A 403 -20.03 -1.63 13.34
N SER A 404 -20.91 -0.61 13.37
CA SER A 404 -22.11 -0.61 12.52
C SER A 404 -21.77 -0.46 11.04
N GLN A 405 -20.72 0.29 10.69
CA GLN A 405 -20.27 0.45 9.30
C GLN A 405 -19.67 -0.87 8.76
N ILE A 406 -18.93 -1.63 9.59
CA ILE A 406 -18.47 -2.97 9.20
C ILE A 406 -19.66 -3.91 8.99
N ALA A 407 -20.64 -3.92 9.91
CA ALA A 407 -21.84 -4.76 9.75
C ALA A 407 -22.65 -4.39 8.49
N GLN A 408 -22.81 -3.10 8.19
CA GLN A 408 -23.47 -2.61 6.98
C GLN A 408 -22.74 -3.08 5.71
N ALA A 409 -21.41 -2.98 5.69
CA ALA A 409 -20.58 -3.39 4.55
C ALA A 409 -20.68 -4.90 4.30
N LEU A 410 -20.64 -5.72 5.36
CA LEU A 410 -20.80 -7.18 5.26
C LEU A 410 -22.19 -7.56 4.72
N ALA A 411 -23.25 -6.91 5.21
CA ALA A 411 -24.62 -7.15 4.73
C ALA A 411 -24.78 -6.77 3.26
N ALA A 412 -24.23 -5.63 2.83
CA ALA A 412 -24.24 -5.20 1.43
C ALA A 412 -23.48 -6.18 0.53
N PHE A 413 -22.36 -6.69 1.00
CA PHE A 413 -21.56 -7.68 0.27
C PHE A 413 -22.29 -9.03 0.15
N GLU A 414 -22.89 -9.51 1.23
CA GLU A 414 -23.71 -10.73 1.20
C GLU A 414 -24.87 -10.63 0.20
N ALA A 415 -25.58 -9.49 0.20
CA ALA A 415 -26.64 -9.24 -0.77
C ALA A 415 -26.10 -9.27 -2.21
N ALA A 416 -24.93 -8.69 -2.46
CA ALA A 416 -24.29 -8.70 -3.77
C ALA A 416 -23.86 -10.12 -4.20
N ILE A 417 -23.35 -10.95 -3.27
CA ILE A 417 -23.05 -12.36 -3.54
C ILE A 417 -24.35 -13.07 -3.97
N LYS A 418 -25.42 -13.00 -3.18
CA LYS A 418 -26.73 -13.65 -3.48
C LYS A 418 -27.28 -13.24 -4.85
N ALA A 419 -27.15 -11.97 -5.22
CA ALA A 419 -27.64 -11.46 -6.51
C ALA A 419 -26.79 -11.90 -7.71
N THR A 420 -25.57 -12.42 -7.48
CA THR A 420 -24.63 -12.81 -8.54
C THR A 420 -24.37 -14.32 -8.61
N MET A 421 -25.05 -15.10 -7.74
CA MET A 421 -25.07 -16.56 -7.80
C MET A 421 -25.91 -17.05 -8.97
#